data_e05af6e0af8c72ec7b81f765abe7e43d
#
_entry.id   e05af6e0af8c72ec7b81f765abe7e43d
#
_cell.length_a   1.000
_cell.length_b   1.000
_cell.length_c   1.000
_cell.angle_alpha   90.00
_cell.angle_beta   90.00
_cell.angle_gamma   90.00
#
_symmetry.space_group_name_H-M   'P 1'
#
loop_
_entity.id
_entity.type
_entity.pdbx_description
1 polymer ?
#
loop_
_entity_poly.entity_id
_entity_poly.type
_entity_poly.pdbx_seq_one_letter_code
_entity_poly.pdbx_strand_id
1 'polypeptide(L)'
;MARILKLGAKAEEAPKCLACHALSPSPEQRGRAFEITEGVSCENCHGPASGWLGSHTTRSSPHEKSVALGMHDTRDVIHRTEKCLECHLGTKNRFVDHEMIAAGHPDLFFELDSFSAVMPRHWKTPRESEPGKPAEDPAWVGVREWSAGQAVQLRAAMERLTWRAKNERYDKKEVWPEYSELSCFACHHALGPAKDSWRQEHGYSRRRPGDPAWNGSRYAVFRLLAQQVDSANAQELEKQLSIVSGEMSKLNSDRNTVASAASTAVPVARRLAERLATMQYDPATTLRMLQRISDDAENIALADERAAEQAAMALDSLYIAYSRDAMPSNAAEVRAAINGLFQQLENPSAYNANQFAAALRKIRSML
;
A
#
# COMPACT_ATOMS: atom_id res chain seq x y z
N MET A 1 4.80 11.91 -21.43
CA MET A 1 5.54 11.94 -20.15
C MET A 1 7.01 12.29 -20.34
N ALA A 2 7.85 11.46 -20.98
CA ALA A 2 9.30 11.72 -21.10
C ALA A 2 9.65 13.11 -21.68
N ARG A 3 8.91 13.60 -22.67
CA ARG A 3 9.06 14.95 -23.24
C ARG A 3 8.73 16.05 -22.23
N ILE A 4 7.66 15.88 -21.43
CA ILE A 4 7.24 16.86 -20.42
C ILE A 4 8.30 16.95 -19.32
N LEU A 5 8.81 15.80 -18.88
CA LEU A 5 9.87 15.69 -17.88
C LEU A 5 11.28 16.04 -18.41
N LYS A 6 11.42 16.35 -19.71
CA LYS A 6 12.69 16.70 -20.35
C LYS A 6 13.80 15.67 -20.09
N LEU A 7 13.46 14.38 -20.17
CA LEU A 7 14.40 13.31 -19.83
C LEU A 7 15.55 13.11 -20.84
N GLY A 8 15.51 13.76 -22.00
CA GLY A 8 16.54 13.65 -23.05
C GLY A 8 16.56 12.27 -23.75
N ALA A 9 15.64 11.36 -23.37
CA ALA A 9 15.50 10.02 -23.93
C ALA A 9 14.02 9.67 -24.05
N LYS A 10 13.69 8.64 -24.82
CA LYS A 10 12.37 8.05 -24.84
C LYS A 10 12.08 7.36 -23.51
N ALA A 11 10.78 7.15 -23.19
CA ALA A 11 10.39 6.54 -21.90
C ALA A 11 11.00 5.14 -21.73
N GLU A 12 11.02 4.35 -22.79
CA GLU A 12 11.59 2.99 -22.85
C GLU A 12 13.12 2.93 -22.74
N GLU A 13 13.78 4.08 -22.75
CA GLU A 13 15.25 4.20 -22.61
C GLU A 13 15.62 4.99 -21.35
N ALA A 14 14.68 5.67 -20.75
CA ALA A 14 14.94 6.58 -19.63
C ALA A 14 15.19 5.83 -18.31
N PRO A 15 16.37 5.97 -17.68
CA PRO A 15 16.69 5.27 -16.43
C PRO A 15 15.66 5.51 -15.32
N LYS A 16 15.07 6.71 -15.25
CA LYS A 16 14.03 7.05 -14.28
C LYS A 16 12.78 6.17 -14.43
N CYS A 17 12.42 5.80 -15.66
CA CYS A 17 11.28 4.91 -15.95
C CYS A 17 11.68 3.44 -15.76
N LEU A 18 12.81 3.04 -16.32
CA LEU A 18 13.30 1.67 -16.29
C LEU A 18 13.58 1.18 -14.86
N ALA A 19 13.89 2.08 -13.94
CA ALA A 19 14.12 1.73 -12.53
C ALA A 19 12.96 0.93 -11.88
N CYS A 20 11.72 1.14 -12.35
CA CYS A 20 10.53 0.41 -11.89
C CYS A 20 9.93 -0.49 -12.98
N HIS A 21 10.09 -0.14 -14.26
CA HIS A 21 9.39 -0.80 -15.36
C HIS A 21 10.22 -1.86 -16.10
N ALA A 22 11.50 -2.06 -15.72
CA ALA A 22 12.31 -3.11 -16.31
C ALA A 22 13.38 -3.65 -15.34
N LEU A 23 13.86 -4.86 -15.62
CA LEU A 23 15.15 -5.31 -15.08
C LEU A 23 16.25 -4.54 -15.83
N SER A 24 17.05 -3.75 -15.11
CA SER A 24 18.08 -2.91 -15.70
C SER A 24 19.44 -3.14 -15.02
N PRO A 25 20.06 -4.34 -15.19
CA PRO A 25 21.37 -4.64 -14.65
C PRO A 25 22.47 -3.89 -15.39
N SER A 26 23.65 -3.77 -14.78
CA SER A 26 24.81 -3.21 -15.45
C SER A 26 25.22 -4.08 -16.66
N PRO A 27 25.89 -3.52 -17.68
CA PRO A 27 26.23 -4.27 -18.86
C PRO A 27 26.99 -5.59 -18.58
N GLU A 28 27.83 -5.62 -17.56
CA GLU A 28 28.63 -6.77 -17.14
C GLU A 28 27.78 -7.90 -16.52
N GLN A 29 26.59 -7.57 -16.06
CA GLN A 29 25.64 -8.52 -15.44
C GLN A 29 24.64 -9.08 -16.45
N ARG A 30 24.67 -8.62 -17.71
CA ARG A 30 23.72 -9.03 -18.74
C ARG A 30 24.12 -10.36 -19.35
N GLY A 31 23.24 -11.35 -19.27
CA GLY A 31 23.36 -12.60 -19.99
C GLY A 31 23.15 -12.40 -21.50
N ARG A 32 23.55 -13.42 -22.32
CA ARG A 32 23.40 -13.36 -23.79
C ARG A 32 22.00 -13.16 -24.31
N ALA A 33 21.00 -13.65 -23.55
CA ALA A 33 19.58 -13.57 -23.90
C ALA A 33 18.87 -12.41 -23.19
N PHE A 34 19.60 -11.48 -22.56
CA PHE A 34 19.00 -10.35 -21.87
C PHE A 34 18.38 -9.37 -22.84
N GLU A 35 17.08 -9.09 -22.65
CA GLU A 35 16.30 -8.12 -23.41
C GLU A 35 15.61 -7.16 -22.42
N ILE A 36 15.96 -5.87 -22.46
CA ILE A 36 15.36 -4.86 -21.58
C ILE A 36 13.85 -4.70 -21.82
N THR A 37 13.40 -5.06 -23.02
CA THR A 37 11.99 -5.03 -23.43
C THR A 37 11.12 -6.08 -22.76
N GLU A 38 11.70 -7.07 -22.07
CA GLU A 38 10.97 -8.02 -21.23
C GLU A 38 10.33 -7.34 -20.00
N GLY A 39 10.78 -6.13 -19.68
CA GLY A 39 10.22 -5.35 -18.58
C GLY A 39 10.59 -5.89 -17.21
N VAL A 40 9.59 -5.98 -16.30
CA VAL A 40 9.77 -6.57 -14.99
C VAL A 40 9.81 -8.09 -15.11
N SER A 41 10.94 -8.70 -14.78
CA SER A 41 11.17 -10.13 -14.89
C SER A 41 11.33 -10.82 -13.52
N CYS A 42 11.56 -12.13 -13.52
CA CYS A 42 11.72 -12.93 -12.32
C CYS A 42 12.76 -12.36 -11.34
N GLU A 43 13.89 -11.90 -11.86
CA GLU A 43 14.98 -11.37 -11.05
C GLU A 43 14.67 -10.03 -10.38
N ASN A 44 13.68 -9.26 -10.85
CA ASN A 44 13.22 -8.07 -10.15
C ASN A 44 12.65 -8.40 -8.77
N CYS A 45 11.94 -9.53 -8.66
CA CYS A 45 11.31 -9.98 -7.42
C CYS A 45 12.21 -10.96 -6.64
N HIS A 46 12.87 -11.90 -7.34
CA HIS A 46 13.64 -12.99 -6.72
C HIS A 46 15.14 -12.72 -6.59
N GLY A 47 15.64 -11.59 -7.09
CA GLY A 47 17.06 -11.26 -7.10
C GLY A 47 17.85 -12.01 -8.17
N PRO A 48 19.17 -11.71 -8.33
CA PRO A 48 20.03 -12.29 -9.37
C PRO A 48 20.04 -13.82 -9.34
N ALA A 49 19.65 -14.45 -10.45
CA ALA A 49 19.37 -15.89 -10.50
C ALA A 49 20.59 -16.80 -10.61
N SER A 50 21.76 -16.26 -10.91
CA SER A 50 22.98 -17.05 -11.20
C SER A 50 23.35 -18.05 -10.10
N GLY A 51 23.10 -17.72 -8.82
CA GLY A 51 23.41 -18.59 -7.69
C GLY A 51 22.36 -19.65 -7.38
N TRP A 52 21.08 -19.36 -7.62
CA TRP A 52 19.97 -20.17 -7.14
C TRP A 52 19.11 -20.84 -8.24
N LEU A 53 19.27 -20.46 -9.51
CA LEU A 53 18.44 -20.97 -10.59
C LEU A 53 18.49 -22.50 -10.69
N GLY A 54 19.66 -23.11 -10.59
CA GLY A 54 19.82 -24.56 -10.63
C GLY A 54 19.04 -25.28 -9.50
N SER A 55 19.09 -24.74 -8.28
CA SER A 55 18.30 -25.24 -7.15
C SER A 55 16.82 -25.05 -7.38
N HIS A 56 16.39 -23.88 -7.84
CA HIS A 56 14.99 -23.52 -8.06
C HIS A 56 14.31 -24.41 -9.13
N THR A 57 15.05 -24.79 -10.19
CA THR A 57 14.51 -25.65 -11.26
C THR A 57 14.60 -27.14 -10.97
N THR A 58 15.27 -27.54 -9.90
CA THR A 58 15.36 -28.96 -9.49
C THR A 58 14.14 -29.35 -8.68
N ARG A 59 13.33 -30.29 -9.19
CA ARG A 59 12.00 -30.67 -8.65
C ARG A 59 11.99 -31.08 -7.18
N SER A 60 13.06 -31.67 -6.67
CA SER A 60 13.20 -32.16 -5.29
C SER A 60 13.96 -31.18 -4.38
N SER A 61 14.41 -30.05 -4.91
CA SER A 61 15.18 -29.08 -4.13
C SER A 61 14.23 -28.28 -3.21
N PRO A 62 14.49 -28.20 -1.90
CA PRO A 62 13.70 -27.42 -1.00
C PRO A 62 13.89 -25.91 -1.29
N HIS A 63 12.83 -25.11 -1.03
CA HIS A 63 12.84 -23.67 -1.24
C HIS A 63 13.96 -22.96 -0.49
N GLU A 64 14.18 -23.38 0.76
CA GLU A 64 15.20 -22.82 1.67
C GLU A 64 16.60 -22.91 1.10
N LYS A 65 16.87 -23.93 0.26
CA LYS A 65 18.16 -24.05 -0.43
C LYS A 65 18.35 -22.94 -1.47
N SER A 66 17.30 -22.58 -2.20
CA SER A 66 17.36 -21.45 -3.15
C SER A 66 17.53 -20.13 -2.42
N VAL A 67 16.84 -19.95 -1.29
CA VAL A 67 17.00 -18.77 -0.42
C VAL A 67 18.43 -18.67 0.12
N ALA A 68 18.99 -19.78 0.63
CA ALA A 68 20.39 -19.83 1.10
C ALA A 68 21.41 -19.54 0.00
N LEU A 69 21.06 -19.76 -1.26
CA LEU A 69 21.88 -19.43 -2.45
C LEU A 69 21.64 -18.01 -2.96
N GLY A 70 20.87 -17.19 -2.27
CA GLY A 70 20.67 -15.78 -2.56
C GLY A 70 19.35 -15.43 -3.25
N MET A 71 18.42 -16.37 -3.38
CA MET A 71 17.05 -16.05 -3.82
C MET A 71 16.36 -15.23 -2.76
N HIS A 72 15.74 -14.13 -3.17
CA HIS A 72 14.90 -13.34 -2.27
C HIS A 72 13.64 -14.11 -1.89
N ASP A 73 13.40 -14.27 -0.57
CA ASP A 73 12.27 -15.05 -0.07
C ASP A 73 10.96 -14.28 -0.15
N THR A 74 10.25 -14.44 -1.26
CA THR A 74 8.92 -13.87 -1.47
C THR A 74 7.78 -14.70 -0.87
N ARG A 75 8.06 -15.84 -0.22
CA ARG A 75 7.07 -16.56 0.60
C ARG A 75 6.83 -15.86 1.92
N ASP A 76 7.85 -15.22 2.47
CA ASP A 76 7.68 -14.33 3.61
C ASP A 76 6.87 -13.10 3.21
N VAL A 77 5.73 -12.89 3.89
CA VAL A 77 4.79 -11.82 3.55
C VAL A 77 5.38 -10.43 3.74
N ILE A 78 6.26 -10.26 4.73
CA ILE A 78 6.92 -8.97 4.99
C ILE A 78 7.91 -8.68 3.87
N HIS A 79 8.81 -9.63 3.58
CA HIS A 79 9.83 -9.48 2.53
C HIS A 79 9.19 -9.29 1.15
N ARG A 80 8.11 -10.03 0.85
CA ARG A 80 7.37 -9.85 -0.41
C ARG A 80 6.78 -8.44 -0.50
N THR A 81 6.13 -7.96 0.56
CA THR A 81 5.57 -6.61 0.58
C THR A 81 6.64 -5.54 0.39
N GLU A 82 7.77 -5.66 1.10
CA GLU A 82 8.92 -4.75 0.94
C GLU A 82 9.37 -4.70 -0.52
N LYS A 83 9.47 -5.86 -1.15
CA LYS A 83 9.89 -5.98 -2.55
C LYS A 83 8.93 -5.32 -3.53
N CYS A 84 7.63 -5.51 -3.35
CA CYS A 84 6.60 -4.82 -4.13
C CYS A 84 6.69 -3.30 -3.96
N LEU A 85 6.87 -2.84 -2.72
CA LEU A 85 6.91 -1.43 -2.38
C LEU A 85 8.15 -0.70 -2.90
N GLU A 86 9.21 -1.40 -3.29
CA GLU A 86 10.35 -0.75 -3.96
C GLU A 86 9.92 0.04 -5.21
N CYS A 87 8.87 -0.44 -5.91
CA CYS A 87 8.29 0.22 -7.08
C CYS A 87 6.93 0.84 -6.77
N HIS A 88 6.05 0.14 -6.05
CA HIS A 88 4.67 0.58 -5.78
C HIS A 88 4.53 1.64 -4.69
N LEU A 89 5.61 2.00 -4.01
CA LEU A 89 5.71 3.15 -3.12
C LEU A 89 6.96 3.98 -3.42
N GLY A 90 8.02 3.29 -3.81
CA GLY A 90 9.32 3.86 -4.14
C GLY A 90 10.33 3.86 -2.98
N THR A 91 11.57 4.07 -3.36
CA THR A 91 12.74 4.21 -2.49
C THR A 91 13.43 5.54 -2.78
N LYS A 92 14.48 5.89 -2.02
CA LYS A 92 15.27 7.11 -2.30
C LYS A 92 15.97 7.10 -3.67
N ASN A 93 16.09 5.94 -4.30
CA ASN A 93 16.73 5.77 -5.62
C ASN A 93 15.73 5.61 -6.77
N ARG A 94 14.48 5.28 -6.48
CA ARG A 94 13.39 5.14 -7.45
C ARG A 94 12.08 5.59 -6.80
N PHE A 95 11.42 6.57 -7.36
CA PHE A 95 10.20 7.15 -6.79
C PHE A 95 9.37 7.84 -7.86
N VAL A 96 8.10 8.02 -7.55
CA VAL A 96 7.19 8.93 -8.24
C VAL A 96 7.01 10.16 -7.37
N ASP A 97 7.21 11.33 -7.96
CA ASP A 97 6.99 12.63 -7.36
C ASP A 97 5.86 13.38 -8.06
N HIS A 98 5.44 14.51 -7.51
CA HIS A 98 4.37 15.30 -8.08
C HIS A 98 4.67 15.76 -9.53
N GLU A 99 5.93 15.97 -9.88
CA GLU A 99 6.32 16.33 -11.25
C GLU A 99 6.04 15.19 -12.24
N MET A 100 6.28 13.93 -11.84
CA MET A 100 5.93 12.76 -12.65
C MET A 100 4.42 12.60 -12.78
N ILE A 101 3.67 12.80 -11.68
CA ILE A 101 2.21 12.74 -11.69
C ILE A 101 1.65 13.82 -12.63
N ALA A 102 2.14 15.05 -12.53
CA ALA A 102 1.78 16.15 -13.42
C ALA A 102 2.12 15.88 -14.90
N ALA A 103 3.12 15.06 -15.16
CA ALA A 103 3.49 14.61 -16.51
C ALA A 103 2.65 13.43 -17.02
N GLY A 104 1.70 12.92 -16.22
CA GLY A 104 0.76 11.86 -16.57
C GLY A 104 1.08 10.47 -16.01
N HIS A 105 1.99 10.36 -15.05
CA HIS A 105 2.16 9.11 -14.29
C HIS A 105 1.04 9.00 -13.24
N PRO A 106 0.40 7.83 -13.06
CA PRO A 106 -0.56 7.66 -11.98
C PRO A 106 0.11 7.83 -10.61
N ASP A 107 -0.64 8.27 -9.60
CA ASP A 107 -0.22 8.15 -8.22
C ASP A 107 0.00 6.68 -7.84
N LEU A 108 0.92 6.43 -6.91
CA LEU A 108 1.24 5.08 -6.46
C LEU A 108 0.34 4.68 -5.30
N PHE A 109 -0.56 3.76 -5.56
CA PHE A 109 -1.32 3.06 -4.53
C PHE A 109 -0.99 1.57 -4.56
N PHE A 110 -1.18 0.88 -3.46
CA PHE A 110 -0.86 -0.53 -3.34
C PHE A 110 -1.66 -1.19 -2.21
N GLU A 111 -2.03 -2.43 -2.41
CA GLU A 111 -2.51 -3.33 -1.37
C GLU A 111 -2.08 -4.77 -1.75
N LEU A 112 -1.45 -5.48 -0.83
CA LEU A 112 -0.72 -6.71 -1.17
C LEU A 112 -1.63 -7.84 -1.67
N ASP A 113 -2.76 -8.10 -1.00
CA ASP A 113 -3.67 -9.19 -1.39
C ASP A 113 -4.30 -8.92 -2.75
N SER A 114 -4.85 -7.72 -2.96
CA SER A 114 -5.45 -7.32 -4.23
C SER A 114 -4.46 -7.37 -5.39
N PHE A 115 -3.23 -6.90 -5.18
CA PHE A 115 -2.18 -6.94 -6.21
C PHE A 115 -1.69 -8.37 -6.47
N SER A 116 -1.61 -9.21 -5.44
CA SER A 116 -1.26 -10.63 -5.58
C SER A 116 -2.35 -11.39 -6.35
N ALA A 117 -3.62 -11.05 -6.13
CA ALA A 117 -4.76 -11.71 -6.78
C ALA A 117 -4.80 -11.47 -8.31
N VAL A 118 -4.37 -10.29 -8.78
CA VAL A 118 -4.34 -9.97 -10.22
C VAL A 118 -3.03 -10.36 -10.92
N MET A 119 -1.98 -10.70 -10.16
CA MET A 119 -0.72 -11.12 -10.73
C MET A 119 -0.82 -12.57 -11.29
N PRO A 120 -0.27 -12.87 -12.48
CA PRO A 120 -0.24 -14.22 -13.01
C PRO A 120 0.42 -15.20 -12.03
N ARG A 121 -0.37 -16.12 -11.51
CA ARG A 121 0.06 -17.06 -10.48
C ARG A 121 1.11 -18.03 -11.01
N HIS A 122 2.28 -18.05 -10.40
CA HIS A 122 3.40 -18.94 -10.72
C HIS A 122 3.97 -19.62 -9.46
N TRP A 123 3.26 -19.55 -8.35
CA TRP A 123 3.62 -20.19 -7.08
C TRP A 123 2.55 -21.18 -6.63
N LYS A 124 2.96 -22.10 -5.77
CA LYS A 124 2.05 -23.02 -5.07
C LYS A 124 1.73 -22.47 -3.69
N THR A 125 0.50 -22.67 -3.25
CA THR A 125 0.17 -22.42 -1.85
C THR A 125 0.93 -23.40 -0.93
N PRO A 126 1.13 -23.06 0.36
CA PRO A 126 1.73 -23.98 1.32
C PRO A 126 1.07 -25.36 1.33
N ARG A 127 -0.25 -25.42 1.13
CA ARG A 127 -1.03 -26.67 1.01
C ARG A 127 -0.56 -27.60 -0.12
N GLU A 128 -0.12 -27.02 -1.22
CA GLU A 128 0.29 -27.78 -2.42
C GLU A 128 1.77 -28.18 -2.37
N SER A 129 2.56 -27.61 -1.46
CA SER A 129 4.01 -27.74 -1.47
C SER A 129 4.63 -28.53 -0.31
N GLU A 130 3.89 -28.76 0.80
CA GLU A 130 4.45 -29.40 2.00
C GLU A 130 3.61 -30.57 2.50
N PRO A 131 3.93 -31.82 2.10
CA PRO A 131 3.27 -33.00 2.66
C PRO A 131 3.43 -33.06 4.19
N GLY A 132 2.30 -33.22 4.90
CA GLY A 132 2.30 -33.42 6.36
C GLY A 132 2.14 -32.17 7.22
N LYS A 133 2.14 -30.97 6.65
CA LYS A 133 1.71 -29.75 7.38
C LYS A 133 0.21 -29.50 7.19
N PRO A 134 -0.50 -29.01 8.24
CA PRO A 134 -1.87 -28.59 8.07
C PRO A 134 -1.92 -27.46 7.03
N ALA A 135 -2.75 -27.68 6.05
CA ALA A 135 -2.88 -26.74 4.95
C ALA A 135 -3.46 -25.41 5.43
N GLU A 136 -2.75 -24.33 5.19
CA GLU A 136 -3.29 -23.01 5.33
C GLU A 136 -4.31 -22.74 4.24
N ASP A 137 -5.45 -22.21 4.64
CA ASP A 137 -6.52 -21.89 3.74
C ASP A 137 -6.16 -20.64 2.90
N PRO A 138 -6.24 -20.70 1.56
CA PRO A 138 -5.91 -19.55 0.71
C PRO A 138 -6.64 -18.25 1.06
N ALA A 139 -7.88 -18.31 1.54
CA ALA A 139 -8.61 -17.11 1.92
C ALA A 139 -8.05 -16.45 3.18
N TRP A 140 -7.57 -17.23 4.14
CA TRP A 140 -6.88 -16.71 5.33
C TRP A 140 -5.48 -16.23 5.02
N VAL A 141 -4.83 -16.75 3.98
CA VAL A 141 -3.61 -16.19 3.41
C VAL A 141 -3.86 -14.75 2.93
N GLY A 142 -4.95 -14.50 2.19
CA GLY A 142 -5.34 -13.16 1.76
C GLY A 142 -5.54 -12.19 2.93
N VAL A 143 -6.22 -12.59 3.99
CA VAL A 143 -6.38 -11.77 5.21
C VAL A 143 -5.02 -11.43 5.84
N ARG A 144 -4.09 -12.39 5.89
CA ARG A 144 -2.74 -12.15 6.38
C ARG A 144 -1.96 -11.20 5.46
N GLU A 145 -2.04 -11.40 4.15
CA GLU A 145 -1.39 -10.55 3.15
C GLU A 145 -1.88 -9.12 3.26
N TRP A 146 -3.20 -8.93 3.32
CA TRP A 146 -3.79 -7.62 3.57
C TRP A 146 -3.29 -7.01 4.88
N SER A 147 -3.43 -7.73 6.00
CA SER A 147 -3.13 -7.21 7.34
C SER A 147 -1.66 -6.85 7.53
N ALA A 148 -0.74 -7.77 7.21
CA ALA A 148 0.69 -7.52 7.32
C ALA A 148 1.16 -6.49 6.29
N GLY A 149 0.60 -6.55 5.07
CA GLY A 149 0.86 -5.60 4.00
C GLY A 149 0.54 -4.16 4.39
N GLN A 150 -0.56 -3.91 5.11
CA GLN A 150 -0.90 -2.58 5.62
C GLN A 150 0.16 -2.01 6.57
N ALA A 151 0.66 -2.83 7.50
CA ALA A 151 1.70 -2.41 8.43
C ALA A 151 3.04 -2.13 7.73
N VAL A 152 3.44 -2.99 6.78
CA VAL A 152 4.66 -2.79 5.97
C VAL A 152 4.55 -1.56 5.08
N GLN A 153 3.37 -1.32 4.48
CA GLN A 153 3.11 -0.10 3.70
C GLN A 153 3.28 1.16 4.54
N LEU A 154 2.68 1.19 5.73
CA LEU A 154 2.81 2.36 6.62
C LEU A 154 4.27 2.57 7.02
N ARG A 155 4.98 1.48 7.39
CA ARG A 155 6.41 1.55 7.70
C ARG A 155 7.21 2.17 6.54
N ALA A 156 7.04 1.63 5.33
CA ALA A 156 7.74 2.12 4.15
C ALA A 156 7.37 3.58 3.80
N ALA A 157 6.10 3.98 4.02
CA ALA A 157 5.68 5.37 3.85
C ALA A 157 6.37 6.31 4.85
N MET A 158 6.55 5.89 6.11
CA MET A 158 7.27 6.67 7.11
C MET A 158 8.79 6.73 6.83
N GLU A 159 9.38 5.64 6.34
CA GLU A 159 10.75 5.63 5.83
C GLU A 159 10.89 6.61 4.65
N ARG A 160 9.95 6.60 3.70
CA ARG A 160 9.90 7.52 2.56
C ARG A 160 9.83 8.97 3.02
N LEU A 161 8.94 9.28 3.94
CA LEU A 161 8.79 10.63 4.46
C LEU A 161 10.05 11.10 5.18
N THR A 162 10.70 10.20 5.93
CA THR A 162 11.97 10.47 6.62
C THR A 162 13.08 10.86 5.64
N TRP A 163 13.33 10.07 4.58
CA TRP A 163 14.41 10.41 3.63
C TRP A 163 14.04 11.60 2.75
N ARG A 164 12.77 11.87 2.47
CA ARG A 164 12.33 13.11 1.80
C ARG A 164 12.59 14.34 2.67
N ALA A 165 12.22 14.30 3.93
CA ALA A 165 12.47 15.37 4.88
C ALA A 165 13.97 15.67 5.07
N LYS A 166 14.83 14.63 5.04
CA LYS A 166 16.29 14.74 5.13
C LYS A 166 16.98 15.09 3.80
N ASN A 167 16.22 15.25 2.72
CA ASN A 167 16.74 15.43 1.36
C ASN A 167 17.76 14.36 0.93
N GLU A 168 17.45 13.08 1.19
CA GLU A 168 18.31 11.95 0.85
C GLU A 168 18.00 11.34 -0.53
N ARG A 169 17.27 12.04 -1.39
CA ARG A 169 16.99 11.64 -2.78
C ARG A 169 18.29 11.52 -3.57
N TYR A 170 18.35 10.56 -4.49
CA TYR A 170 19.54 10.35 -5.35
C TYR A 170 19.86 11.58 -6.22
N ASP A 171 18.81 12.32 -6.67
CA ASP A 171 18.93 13.49 -7.54
C ASP A 171 19.21 14.80 -6.76
N LYS A 172 19.25 14.74 -5.42
CA LYS A 172 19.46 15.89 -4.53
C LYS A 172 18.52 17.07 -4.77
N LYS A 173 17.42 16.87 -5.48
CA LYS A 173 16.42 17.91 -5.74
C LYS A 173 15.74 18.31 -4.44
N GLU A 174 15.89 19.55 -4.06
CA GLU A 174 15.31 20.06 -2.82
C GLU A 174 13.86 20.52 -3.03
N VAL A 175 12.92 19.61 -2.77
CA VAL A 175 11.48 19.91 -2.76
C VAL A 175 10.93 19.56 -1.38
N TRP A 176 10.35 20.55 -0.70
CA TRP A 176 9.74 20.31 0.60
C TRP A 176 8.60 21.30 0.90
N PRO A 177 7.45 20.79 1.39
CA PRO A 177 7.08 19.37 1.34
C PRO A 177 6.96 18.89 -0.10
N GLU A 178 7.17 17.57 -0.32
CA GLU A 178 6.88 16.95 -1.61
C GLU A 178 5.36 16.83 -1.76
N TYR A 179 4.81 17.43 -2.82
CA TYR A 179 3.36 17.55 -2.97
C TYR A 179 2.64 16.20 -3.13
N SER A 180 3.32 15.15 -3.61
CA SER A 180 2.76 13.80 -3.63
C SER A 180 2.59 13.16 -2.24
N GLU A 181 3.09 13.79 -1.18
CA GLU A 181 2.79 13.41 0.21
C GLU A 181 1.52 14.06 0.76
N LEU A 182 0.93 14.97 0.02
CA LEU A 182 -0.31 15.63 0.40
C LEU A 182 -1.51 14.98 -0.32
N SER A 183 -2.69 15.13 0.24
CA SER A 183 -3.92 14.73 -0.44
C SER A 183 -4.09 15.56 -1.71
N CYS A 184 -4.29 14.92 -2.85
CA CYS A 184 -4.47 15.59 -4.13
C CYS A 184 -5.64 16.57 -4.09
N PHE A 185 -6.72 16.19 -3.39
CA PHE A 185 -7.92 16.99 -3.23
C PHE A 185 -7.69 18.29 -2.43
N ALA A 186 -6.62 18.35 -1.62
CA ALA A 186 -6.27 19.58 -0.90
C ALA A 186 -5.97 20.78 -1.83
N CYS A 187 -5.51 20.48 -3.07
CA CYS A 187 -5.19 21.48 -4.07
C CYS A 187 -6.04 21.34 -5.34
N HIS A 188 -6.37 20.11 -5.75
CA HIS A 188 -7.13 19.79 -6.96
C HIS A 188 -8.62 19.62 -6.65
N HIS A 189 -9.32 20.67 -6.26
CA HIS A 189 -10.74 20.69 -5.93
C HIS A 189 -11.48 21.85 -6.61
N ALA A 190 -12.83 21.76 -6.72
CA ALA A 190 -13.63 22.86 -7.19
C ALA A 190 -13.67 24.03 -6.19
N LEU A 191 -13.60 25.25 -6.68
CA LEU A 191 -13.66 26.47 -5.85
C LEU A 191 -15.10 26.95 -5.60
N GLY A 192 -16.13 26.15 -5.90
CA GLY A 192 -17.53 26.51 -5.71
C GLY A 192 -17.97 26.55 -4.26
N PRO A 193 -18.82 27.51 -3.87
CA PRO A 193 -19.17 27.74 -2.46
C PRO A 193 -20.06 26.67 -1.81
N ALA A 194 -20.84 25.94 -2.58
CA ALA A 194 -21.89 25.08 -2.06
C ALA A 194 -21.47 23.63 -1.75
N LYS A 195 -20.23 23.26 -2.05
CA LYS A 195 -19.79 21.85 -2.03
C LYS A 195 -18.37 21.68 -1.48
N ASP A 196 -17.94 22.61 -0.68
CA ASP A 196 -16.56 22.76 -0.25
C ASP A 196 -16.20 21.78 0.87
N SER A 197 -16.21 20.48 0.55
CA SER A 197 -15.65 19.45 1.43
C SER A 197 -14.19 19.75 1.79
N TRP A 198 -13.44 20.47 0.94
CA TRP A 198 -12.06 20.90 1.20
C TRP A 198 -11.92 21.85 2.40
N ARG A 199 -12.99 22.56 2.79
CA ARG A 199 -13.04 23.42 3.99
C ARG A 199 -13.40 22.65 5.25
N GLN A 200 -13.85 21.43 5.13
CA GLN A 200 -14.24 20.61 6.27
C GLN A 200 -13.02 19.91 6.84
N GLU A 201 -12.96 19.82 8.17
CA GLU A 201 -11.94 19.05 8.86
C GLU A 201 -12.31 17.57 8.81
N HIS A 202 -11.56 16.79 8.03
CA HIS A 202 -11.71 15.35 7.94
C HIS A 202 -10.38 14.65 8.25
N GLY A 203 -10.46 13.47 8.83
CA GLY A 203 -9.29 12.72 9.25
C GLY A 203 -8.66 13.32 10.51
N TYR A 204 -7.39 13.68 10.46
CA TYR A 204 -6.73 14.36 11.56
C TYR A 204 -7.31 15.76 11.75
N SER A 205 -8.06 15.95 12.83
CA SER A 205 -8.67 17.22 13.21
C SER A 205 -7.62 18.31 13.50
N ARG A 206 -8.03 19.58 13.47
CA ARG A 206 -7.26 20.80 13.78
C ARG A 206 -6.52 21.44 12.61
N ARG A 207 -6.79 21.06 11.37
CA ARG A 207 -6.37 21.84 10.20
C ARG A 207 -7.23 23.10 10.08
N ARG A 208 -6.63 24.21 9.68
CA ARG A 208 -7.40 25.37 9.26
C ARG A 208 -8.02 25.10 7.89
N PRO A 209 -9.19 25.65 7.58
CA PRO A 209 -9.69 25.64 6.22
C PRO A 209 -8.63 26.19 5.23
N GLY A 210 -8.29 25.39 4.21
CA GLY A 210 -7.27 25.74 3.22
C GLY A 210 -5.86 25.24 3.52
N ASP A 211 -5.57 24.75 4.71
CA ASP A 211 -4.30 24.03 4.98
C ASP A 211 -4.30 22.70 4.22
N PRO A 212 -3.18 22.34 3.53
CA PRO A 212 -3.11 21.07 2.81
C PRO A 212 -3.20 19.88 3.77
N ALA A 213 -3.94 18.85 3.40
CA ALA A 213 -3.98 17.60 4.17
C ALA A 213 -2.77 16.73 3.82
N TRP A 214 -2.12 16.16 4.83
CA TRP A 214 -1.21 15.04 4.61
C TRP A 214 -1.98 13.83 4.09
N ASN A 215 -1.40 13.09 3.12
CA ASN A 215 -1.99 11.87 2.60
C ASN A 215 -1.85 10.73 3.62
N GLY A 216 -2.81 10.63 4.52
CA GLY A 216 -2.92 9.61 5.56
C GLY A 216 -3.61 8.32 5.12
N SER A 217 -3.88 8.12 3.83
CA SER A 217 -4.66 6.99 3.30
C SER A 217 -4.16 5.62 3.77
N ARG A 218 -2.84 5.44 3.86
CA ARG A 218 -2.21 4.20 4.33
C ARG A 218 -2.39 3.92 5.82
N TYR A 219 -2.96 4.85 6.55
CA TYR A 219 -3.26 4.69 7.97
C TYR A 219 -4.76 4.72 8.25
N ALA A 220 -5.56 5.25 7.34
CA ALA A 220 -7.00 5.45 7.54
C ALA A 220 -7.75 4.17 7.93
N VAL A 221 -7.43 3.04 7.31
CA VAL A 221 -7.99 1.72 7.65
C VAL A 221 -7.10 0.97 8.62
N PHE A 222 -5.78 1.02 8.42
CA PHE A 222 -4.81 0.29 9.25
C PHE A 222 -4.89 0.66 10.73
N ARG A 223 -5.22 1.90 11.10
CA ARG A 223 -5.40 2.31 12.49
C ARG A 223 -6.46 1.46 13.24
N LEU A 224 -7.52 1.05 12.53
CA LEU A 224 -8.59 0.22 13.12
C LEU A 224 -8.09 -1.19 13.41
N LEU A 225 -7.31 -1.76 12.50
CA LEU A 225 -6.63 -3.04 12.69
C LEU A 225 -5.61 -2.97 13.83
N ALA A 226 -4.75 -1.98 13.83
CA ALA A 226 -3.74 -1.78 14.86
C ALA A 226 -4.36 -1.67 16.26
N GLN A 227 -5.43 -0.88 16.40
CA GLN A 227 -6.18 -0.76 17.66
C GLN A 227 -6.79 -2.08 18.13
N GLN A 228 -7.25 -2.93 17.20
CA GLN A 228 -7.84 -4.22 17.54
C GLN A 228 -6.77 -5.24 17.98
N VAL A 229 -5.60 -5.20 17.39
CA VAL A 229 -4.54 -6.20 17.57
C VAL A 229 -3.58 -5.81 18.68
N ASP A 230 -3.22 -4.54 18.77
CA ASP A 230 -2.23 -4.03 19.73
C ASP A 230 -2.48 -2.54 20.04
N SER A 231 -3.32 -2.29 21.04
CA SER A 231 -3.70 -0.94 21.41
C SER A 231 -2.55 -0.04 21.86
N ALA A 232 -1.49 -0.61 22.46
CA ALA A 232 -0.34 0.16 22.92
C ALA A 232 0.49 0.68 21.73
N ASN A 233 0.84 -0.21 20.79
CA ASN A 233 1.52 0.20 19.57
C ASN A 233 0.63 1.10 18.69
N ALA A 234 -0.68 0.88 18.66
CA ALA A 234 -1.61 1.76 17.94
C ALA A 234 -1.64 3.19 18.51
N GLN A 235 -1.61 3.35 19.84
CA GLN A 235 -1.56 4.67 20.49
C GLN A 235 -0.24 5.39 20.19
N GLU A 236 0.88 4.67 20.20
CA GLU A 236 2.18 5.29 19.85
C GLU A 236 2.22 5.69 18.37
N LEU A 237 1.70 4.87 17.45
CA LEU A 237 1.54 5.27 16.06
C LEU A 237 0.69 6.52 15.92
N GLU A 238 -0.48 6.54 16.53
CA GLU A 238 -1.42 7.68 16.48
C GLU A 238 -0.73 8.97 16.93
N LYS A 239 0.03 8.90 18.02
CA LYS A 239 0.82 10.04 18.52
C LYS A 239 1.80 10.56 17.48
N GLN A 240 2.60 9.67 16.86
CA GLN A 240 3.60 10.08 15.89
C GLN A 240 2.96 10.58 14.58
N LEU A 241 1.91 9.92 14.11
CA LEU A 241 1.24 10.30 12.87
C LEU A 241 0.43 11.58 13.02
N SER A 242 -0.08 11.89 14.21
CA SER A 242 -0.70 13.19 14.51
C SER A 242 0.32 14.33 14.42
N ILE A 243 1.57 14.09 14.85
CA ILE A 243 2.66 15.07 14.68
C ILE A 243 2.97 15.25 13.21
N VAL A 244 3.14 14.15 12.46
CA VAL A 244 3.39 14.18 11.01
C VAL A 244 2.29 14.95 10.30
N SER A 245 1.02 14.59 10.52
CA SER A 245 -0.13 15.25 9.88
C SER A 245 -0.21 16.73 10.20
N GLY A 246 -0.05 17.10 11.47
CA GLY A 246 -0.12 18.48 11.91
C GLY A 246 1.03 19.32 11.36
N GLU A 247 2.22 18.74 11.19
CA GLU A 247 3.38 19.46 10.66
C GLU A 247 3.33 19.56 9.14
N MET A 248 2.98 18.48 8.45
CA MET A 248 2.85 18.44 6.99
C MET A 248 1.73 19.34 6.46
N SER A 249 0.74 19.65 7.28
CA SER A 249 -0.35 20.58 6.94
C SER A 249 0.02 22.06 7.02
N LYS A 250 1.22 22.41 7.47
CA LYS A 250 1.70 23.77 7.50
C LYS A 250 2.33 24.19 6.18
N LEU A 251 2.12 25.43 5.76
CA LEU A 251 2.78 26.00 4.57
C LEU A 251 4.32 26.00 4.70
N ASN A 252 4.82 26.13 5.93
CA ASN A 252 6.25 26.06 6.24
C ASN A 252 6.49 24.89 7.20
N SER A 253 6.41 23.69 6.67
CA SER A 253 6.59 22.44 7.41
C SER A 253 8.03 22.25 7.87
N ASP A 254 8.22 22.01 9.17
CA ASP A 254 9.55 21.75 9.73
C ASP A 254 10.03 20.32 9.42
N ARG A 255 11.07 20.21 8.61
CA ARG A 255 11.68 18.96 8.15
C ARG A 255 12.13 18.06 9.30
N ASN A 256 12.74 18.64 10.33
CA ASN A 256 13.31 17.88 11.44
C ASN A 256 12.21 17.25 12.30
N THR A 257 11.15 17.98 12.56
CA THR A 257 9.98 17.49 13.29
C THR A 257 9.34 16.34 12.53
N VAL A 258 9.11 16.48 11.23
CA VAL A 258 8.55 15.42 10.38
C VAL A 258 9.47 14.21 10.34
N ALA A 259 10.76 14.39 10.07
CA ALA A 259 11.75 13.31 10.02
C ALA A 259 11.81 12.53 11.35
N SER A 260 11.80 13.24 12.48
CA SER A 260 11.83 12.65 13.82
C SER A 260 10.58 11.81 14.10
N ALA A 261 9.40 12.38 13.90
CA ALA A 261 8.14 11.66 14.13
C ALA A 261 7.97 10.47 13.19
N ALA A 262 8.24 10.64 11.89
CA ALA A 262 8.17 9.56 10.92
C ALA A 262 9.15 8.43 11.25
N SER A 263 10.42 8.75 11.57
CA SER A 263 11.41 7.73 11.93
C SER A 263 11.07 6.99 13.24
N THR A 264 10.39 7.65 14.19
CA THR A 264 9.91 7.02 15.43
C THR A 264 8.76 6.06 15.17
N ALA A 265 7.91 6.33 14.18
CA ALA A 265 6.82 5.44 13.79
C ALA A 265 7.31 4.13 13.11
N VAL A 266 8.45 4.15 12.42
CA VAL A 266 9.01 2.99 11.69
C VAL A 266 9.13 1.73 12.53
N PRO A 267 9.84 1.70 13.69
CA PRO A 267 9.95 0.49 14.49
C PRO A 267 8.62 0.03 15.09
N VAL A 268 7.67 0.93 15.32
CA VAL A 268 6.33 0.57 15.81
C VAL A 268 5.54 -0.17 14.72
N ALA A 269 5.53 0.35 13.50
CA ALA A 269 4.89 -0.29 12.36
C ALA A 269 5.55 -1.66 12.03
N ARG A 270 6.87 -1.79 12.22
CA ARG A 270 7.59 -3.07 12.07
C ARG A 270 7.09 -4.13 13.06
N ARG A 271 7.02 -3.80 14.35
CA ARG A 271 6.48 -4.75 15.35
C ARG A 271 5.06 -5.19 15.05
N LEU A 272 4.22 -4.29 14.56
CA LEU A 272 2.87 -4.63 14.12
C LEU A 272 2.88 -5.54 12.90
N ALA A 273 3.75 -5.30 11.91
CA ALA A 273 3.90 -6.17 10.74
C ALA A 273 4.30 -7.61 11.14
N GLU A 274 5.31 -7.76 12.00
CA GLU A 274 5.77 -9.05 12.52
C GLU A 274 4.66 -9.80 13.26
N ARG A 275 3.88 -9.09 14.09
CA ARG A 275 2.74 -9.66 14.79
C ARG A 275 1.63 -10.12 13.83
N LEU A 276 1.26 -9.28 12.87
CA LEU A 276 0.21 -9.56 11.89
C LEU A 276 0.60 -10.68 10.93
N ALA A 277 1.87 -10.78 10.57
CA ALA A 277 2.39 -11.86 9.72
C ALA A 277 2.28 -13.26 10.36
N THR A 278 2.28 -13.32 11.70
CA THR A 278 2.24 -14.59 12.46
C THR A 278 0.91 -14.85 13.17
N MET A 279 0.00 -13.87 13.17
CA MET A 279 -1.30 -13.99 13.83
C MET A 279 -2.18 -15.03 13.14
N GLN A 280 -2.96 -15.76 13.94
CA GLN A 280 -4.04 -16.60 13.42
C GLN A 280 -5.31 -15.76 13.23
N TYR A 281 -5.95 -15.93 12.11
CA TYR A 281 -7.18 -15.23 11.75
C TYR A 281 -8.36 -16.19 11.83
N ASP A 282 -9.50 -15.69 12.26
CA ASP A 282 -10.76 -16.45 12.42
C ASP A 282 -11.97 -15.60 11.98
N PRO A 283 -13.13 -16.24 11.71
CA PRO A 283 -14.32 -15.54 11.25
C PRO A 283 -14.79 -14.43 12.23
N ALA A 284 -14.70 -14.66 13.54
CA ALA A 284 -15.19 -13.70 14.53
C ALA A 284 -14.32 -12.44 14.58
N THR A 285 -13.00 -12.60 14.52
CA THR A 285 -12.05 -11.48 14.45
C THR A 285 -12.20 -10.70 13.16
N THR A 286 -12.39 -11.41 12.05
CA THR A 286 -12.58 -10.81 10.72
C THR A 286 -13.90 -10.06 10.61
N LEU A 287 -15.00 -10.62 11.15
CA LEU A 287 -16.28 -9.92 11.20
C LEU A 287 -16.19 -8.60 12.01
N ARG A 288 -15.54 -8.63 13.17
CA ARG A 288 -15.31 -7.39 13.95
C ARG A 288 -14.55 -6.34 13.14
N MET A 289 -13.56 -6.75 12.32
CA MET A 289 -12.82 -5.82 11.48
C MET A 289 -13.69 -5.25 10.36
N LEU A 290 -14.46 -6.09 9.66
CA LEU A 290 -15.44 -5.66 8.66
C LEU A 290 -16.42 -4.62 9.24
N GLN A 291 -16.96 -4.90 10.44
CA GLN A 291 -17.84 -4.00 11.15
C GLN A 291 -17.16 -2.67 11.51
N ARG A 292 -15.94 -2.71 12.06
CA ARG A 292 -15.19 -1.49 12.43
C ARG A 292 -14.87 -0.61 11.25
N ILE A 293 -14.49 -1.18 10.11
CA ILE A 293 -14.25 -0.42 8.87
C ILE A 293 -15.55 0.24 8.41
N SER A 294 -16.65 -0.50 8.44
CA SER A 294 -17.95 0.01 8.01
C SER A 294 -18.57 1.02 9.00
N ASP A 295 -18.28 0.90 10.30
CA ASP A 295 -18.70 1.89 11.32
C ASP A 295 -17.92 3.21 11.18
N ASP A 296 -16.69 3.18 10.69
CA ASP A 296 -15.84 4.36 10.48
C ASP A 296 -16.07 5.06 9.13
N ALA A 297 -17.22 4.81 8.53
CA ALA A 297 -17.58 5.19 7.16
C ALA A 297 -17.30 6.67 6.84
N GLU A 298 -17.63 7.59 7.74
CA GLU A 298 -17.46 9.03 7.50
C GLU A 298 -15.99 9.43 7.53
N ASN A 299 -15.23 9.00 8.53
CA ASN A 299 -13.80 9.34 8.62
C ASN A 299 -13.02 8.81 7.44
N ILE A 300 -13.33 7.59 6.96
CA ILE A 300 -12.68 7.00 5.80
C ILE A 300 -13.07 7.75 4.52
N ALA A 301 -14.38 7.90 4.28
CA ALA A 301 -14.85 8.50 3.04
C ALA A 301 -14.49 9.97 2.88
N LEU A 302 -14.46 10.72 3.99
CA LEU A 302 -14.16 12.14 4.00
C LEU A 302 -12.65 12.44 4.12
N ALA A 303 -11.82 11.44 4.43
CA ALA A 303 -10.38 11.64 4.42
C ALA A 303 -9.89 11.96 3.00
N ASP A 304 -10.07 11.04 2.09
CA ASP A 304 -9.89 11.20 0.63
C ASP A 304 -10.33 9.93 -0.10
N GLU A 305 -10.29 9.97 -1.43
CA GLU A 305 -10.56 8.84 -2.31
C GLU A 305 -9.58 7.67 -2.06
N ARG A 306 -8.31 7.95 -1.79
CA ARG A 306 -7.30 6.91 -1.53
C ARG A 306 -7.58 6.13 -0.24
N ALA A 307 -8.12 6.80 0.78
CA ALA A 307 -8.59 6.12 1.98
C ALA A 307 -9.81 5.22 1.68
N ALA A 308 -10.69 5.68 0.81
CA ALA A 308 -11.85 4.91 0.36
C ALA A 308 -11.42 3.66 -0.45
N GLU A 309 -10.42 3.77 -1.34
CA GLU A 309 -9.81 2.63 -2.04
C GLU A 309 -9.24 1.59 -1.07
N GLN A 310 -8.49 2.03 -0.06
CA GLN A 310 -7.95 1.13 0.97
C GLN A 310 -9.08 0.41 1.74
N ALA A 311 -10.19 1.08 2.01
CA ALA A 311 -11.34 0.47 2.66
C ALA A 311 -12.06 -0.54 1.75
N ALA A 312 -12.24 -0.24 0.47
CA ALA A 312 -12.86 -1.16 -0.48
C ALA A 312 -12.04 -2.45 -0.62
N MET A 313 -10.72 -2.34 -0.80
CA MET A 313 -9.82 -3.49 -0.86
C MET A 313 -9.79 -4.30 0.45
N ALA A 314 -9.77 -3.61 1.60
CA ALA A 314 -9.85 -4.26 2.90
C ALA A 314 -11.15 -5.06 3.08
N LEU A 315 -12.30 -4.47 2.75
CA LEU A 315 -13.58 -5.15 2.84
C LEU A 315 -13.66 -6.34 1.89
N ASP A 316 -13.07 -6.24 0.71
CA ASP A 316 -13.00 -7.35 -0.25
C ASP A 316 -12.20 -8.53 0.29
N SER A 317 -10.94 -8.31 0.67
CA SER A 317 -10.04 -9.34 1.21
C SER A 317 -10.63 -10.02 2.46
N LEU A 318 -11.14 -9.23 3.39
CA LEU A 318 -11.72 -9.73 4.65
C LEU A 318 -13.02 -10.51 4.39
N TYR A 319 -13.88 -10.01 3.50
CA TYR A 319 -15.17 -10.64 3.24
C TYR A 319 -15.05 -11.96 2.46
N ILE A 320 -14.06 -12.10 1.60
CA ILE A 320 -13.76 -13.37 0.92
C ILE A 320 -13.53 -14.50 1.96
N ALA A 321 -12.69 -14.26 2.95
CA ALA A 321 -12.40 -15.25 3.98
C ALA A 321 -13.61 -15.49 4.91
N TYR A 322 -14.20 -14.40 5.40
CA TYR A 322 -15.35 -14.48 6.30
C TYR A 322 -16.53 -15.21 5.68
N SER A 323 -16.96 -14.82 4.47
CA SER A 323 -18.16 -15.37 3.84
C SER A 323 -18.03 -16.84 3.50
N ARG A 324 -16.81 -17.32 3.22
CA ARG A 324 -16.58 -18.72 2.92
C ARG A 324 -16.75 -19.63 4.15
N ASP A 325 -16.26 -19.20 5.30
CA ASP A 325 -16.31 -20.02 6.52
C ASP A 325 -17.61 -19.82 7.31
N ALA A 326 -18.11 -18.57 7.39
CA ALA A 326 -19.35 -18.24 8.09
C ALA A 326 -20.62 -18.53 7.27
N MET A 327 -20.50 -18.58 5.92
CA MET A 327 -21.61 -18.84 4.98
C MET A 327 -22.88 -18.04 5.30
N PRO A 328 -22.81 -16.70 5.41
CA PRO A 328 -23.98 -15.92 5.74
C PRO A 328 -25.06 -16.01 4.65
N SER A 329 -26.33 -16.05 5.03
CA SER A 329 -27.46 -16.22 4.10
C SER A 329 -27.58 -15.09 3.07
N ASN A 330 -27.08 -13.89 3.37
CA ASN A 330 -27.05 -12.71 2.51
C ASN A 330 -25.70 -12.46 1.81
N ALA A 331 -24.86 -13.50 1.67
CA ALA A 331 -23.51 -13.38 1.12
C ALA A 331 -23.46 -12.68 -0.23
N ALA A 332 -24.40 -12.99 -1.13
CA ALA A 332 -24.47 -12.40 -2.46
C ALA A 332 -24.78 -10.89 -2.41
N GLU A 333 -25.64 -10.47 -1.49
CA GLU A 333 -26.03 -9.07 -1.33
C GLU A 333 -24.87 -8.23 -0.79
N VAL A 334 -24.16 -8.75 0.21
CA VAL A 334 -22.97 -8.08 0.76
C VAL A 334 -21.86 -8.01 -0.30
N ARG A 335 -21.64 -9.09 -1.05
CA ARG A 335 -20.68 -9.10 -2.16
C ARG A 335 -21.02 -8.03 -3.21
N ALA A 336 -22.27 -7.94 -3.61
CA ALA A 336 -22.73 -6.93 -4.57
C ALA A 336 -22.52 -5.50 -4.03
N ALA A 337 -22.74 -5.27 -2.73
CA ALA A 337 -22.53 -3.97 -2.12
C ALA A 337 -21.04 -3.59 -2.08
N ILE A 338 -20.12 -4.55 -1.76
CA ILE A 338 -18.67 -4.33 -1.82
C ILE A 338 -18.22 -4.02 -3.25
N ASN A 339 -18.71 -4.76 -4.25
CA ASN A 339 -18.41 -4.49 -5.66
C ASN A 339 -18.88 -3.07 -6.07
N GLY A 340 -19.99 -2.61 -5.50
CA GLY A 340 -20.50 -1.24 -5.71
C GLY A 340 -19.58 -0.14 -5.17
N LEU A 341 -18.70 -0.44 -4.19
CA LEU A 341 -17.67 0.51 -3.74
C LEU A 341 -16.62 0.74 -4.83
N PHE A 342 -16.15 -0.31 -5.47
CA PHE A 342 -15.17 -0.21 -6.57
C PHE A 342 -15.73 0.60 -7.75
N GLN A 343 -17.00 0.41 -8.09
CA GLN A 343 -17.66 1.20 -9.15
C GLN A 343 -17.66 2.71 -8.85
N GLN A 344 -17.81 3.10 -7.57
CA GLN A 344 -17.73 4.51 -7.16
C GLN A 344 -16.32 5.10 -7.25
N LEU A 345 -15.28 4.25 -7.32
CA LEU A 345 -13.88 4.62 -7.36
C LEU A 345 -13.27 4.58 -8.78
N GLU A 346 -14.01 4.09 -9.79
CA GLU A 346 -13.52 4.00 -11.18
C GLU A 346 -13.12 5.36 -11.76
N ASN A 347 -13.77 6.42 -11.33
CA ASN A 347 -13.45 7.78 -11.75
C ASN A 347 -13.15 8.68 -10.56
N PRO A 348 -11.87 8.88 -10.24
CA PRO A 348 -11.42 9.73 -9.13
C PRO A 348 -12.03 11.12 -9.12
N SER A 349 -12.17 11.73 -10.30
CA SER A 349 -12.74 13.08 -10.44
C SER A 349 -14.24 13.16 -10.11
N ALA A 350 -14.93 12.02 -10.08
CA ALA A 350 -16.36 11.92 -9.76
C ALA A 350 -16.60 11.36 -8.34
N TYR A 351 -15.54 11.13 -7.56
CA TYR A 351 -15.66 10.60 -6.21
C TYR A 351 -16.60 11.44 -5.32
N ASN A 352 -17.53 10.75 -4.66
CA ASN A 352 -18.49 11.38 -3.77
C ASN A 352 -18.43 10.73 -2.38
N ALA A 353 -17.77 11.41 -1.45
CA ALA A 353 -17.56 10.92 -0.09
C ALA A 353 -18.87 10.58 0.64
N ASN A 354 -19.94 11.36 0.47
CA ASN A 354 -21.22 11.07 1.14
C ASN A 354 -21.89 9.81 0.60
N GLN A 355 -21.81 9.56 -0.72
CA GLN A 355 -22.32 8.33 -1.33
C GLN A 355 -21.50 7.12 -0.89
N PHE A 356 -20.19 7.25 -0.85
CA PHE A 356 -19.29 6.19 -0.38
C PHE A 356 -19.55 5.85 1.11
N ALA A 357 -19.66 6.86 1.98
CA ALA A 357 -20.03 6.65 3.38
C ALA A 357 -21.39 5.97 3.55
N ALA A 358 -22.39 6.36 2.74
CA ALA A 358 -23.70 5.71 2.75
C ALA A 358 -23.61 4.24 2.33
N ALA A 359 -22.77 3.91 1.34
CA ALA A 359 -22.52 2.53 0.92
C ALA A 359 -21.85 1.70 2.01
N LEU A 360 -20.86 2.25 2.72
CA LEU A 360 -20.23 1.60 3.87
C LEU A 360 -21.23 1.32 4.99
N ARG A 361 -22.08 2.31 5.35
CA ARG A 361 -23.15 2.11 6.35
C ARG A 361 -24.16 1.04 5.92
N LYS A 362 -24.49 0.97 4.62
CA LYS A 362 -25.33 -0.11 4.09
C LYS A 362 -24.66 -1.48 4.28
N ILE A 363 -23.37 -1.62 3.95
CA ILE A 363 -22.62 -2.86 4.22
C ILE A 363 -22.68 -3.19 5.71
N ARG A 364 -22.46 -2.20 6.59
CA ARG A 364 -22.55 -2.39 8.05
C ARG A 364 -23.86 -3.00 8.50
N SER A 365 -24.97 -2.56 7.93
CA SER A 365 -26.30 -3.07 8.26
C SER A 365 -26.57 -4.51 7.81
N MET A 366 -25.74 -5.03 6.92
CA MET A 366 -25.84 -6.40 6.40
C MET A 366 -24.86 -7.39 7.08
N LEU A 367 -23.86 -6.87 7.81
CA LEU A 367 -22.88 -7.64 8.60
C LEU A 367 -23.39 -7.88 10.03
#